data_a16e08edc9202561c1afaf1db617ea3e
#
_entry.id   a16e08edc9202561c1afaf1db617ea3e
#
_cell.length_a   1.000
_cell.length_b   1.000
_cell.length_c   1.000
_cell.angle_alpha   90.00
_cell.angle_beta   90.00
_cell.angle_gamma   90.00
#
_symmetry.space_group_name_H-M   'P 1'
#
loop_
_entity.id
_entity.type
_entity.pdbx_description
1 polymer ?
#
loop_
_entity_poly.entity_id
_entity_poly.type
_entity_poly.pdbx_seq_one_letter_code
_entity_poly.pdbx_strand_id
1 'polypeptide(L)'
;MNRAPASLLEVRGLTRRFGERNVFEKVSFALSRGEIVSLVGPSGCGKSTLLRAVAGLDRAATGAVLIDGVPLLAPSPRVGMIFQEPRLLPWLSVADNIAFAAGPRAGDDPRVDALLAEVGLAGVRDALPKQLSGGMAQRVALARGLFNEPELLLLDEPFSAVDAITRARLQQLLLALKHARGTTVLLVTHDLDEALSLSDRVLLLSPAAVGSPSRIARELPIALQRPRNPRDASLNALREVLLEM
;
A
#
# COMPACT_ATOMS: atom_id res chain seq x y z
N MET A 1 -6.18 -12.69 -30.18
CA MET A 1 -6.53 -11.43 -29.50
C MET A 1 -6.11 -11.57 -28.03
N ASN A 2 -4.99 -10.97 -27.66
CA ASN A 2 -4.49 -11.00 -26.29
C ASN A 2 -5.36 -10.03 -25.47
N ARG A 3 -6.31 -10.57 -24.70
CA ARG A 3 -7.13 -9.77 -23.79
C ARG A 3 -6.17 -9.24 -22.72
N ALA A 4 -5.98 -7.92 -22.63
CA ALA A 4 -5.23 -7.33 -21.53
C ALA A 4 -5.72 -7.93 -20.21
N PRO A 5 -4.82 -8.28 -19.27
CA PRO A 5 -5.23 -8.85 -17.98
C PRO A 5 -6.27 -7.92 -17.35
N ALA A 6 -7.37 -8.51 -16.90
CA ALA A 6 -8.47 -7.75 -16.29
C ALA A 6 -7.92 -6.96 -15.10
N SER A 7 -8.13 -5.64 -15.09
CA SER A 7 -7.72 -4.78 -13.99
C SER A 7 -8.55 -5.09 -12.75
N LEU A 8 -7.88 -5.26 -11.60
CA LEU A 8 -8.56 -5.37 -10.31
C LEU A 8 -9.01 -3.98 -9.83
N LEU A 9 -8.11 -3.01 -9.85
CA LEU A 9 -8.37 -1.63 -9.46
C LEU A 9 -8.37 -0.74 -10.69
N GLU A 10 -9.37 0.11 -10.80
CA GLU A 10 -9.40 1.20 -11.76
C GLU A 10 -9.71 2.52 -11.05
N VAL A 11 -8.86 3.50 -11.26
CA VAL A 11 -9.06 4.89 -10.83
C VAL A 11 -9.32 5.72 -12.09
N ARG A 12 -10.47 6.38 -12.18
CA ARG A 12 -10.92 7.09 -13.37
C ARG A 12 -11.19 8.56 -13.06
N GLY A 13 -10.33 9.44 -13.55
CA GLY A 13 -10.50 10.90 -13.49
C GLY A 13 -10.65 11.45 -12.08
N LEU A 14 -10.00 10.82 -11.09
CA LEU A 14 -10.17 11.16 -9.69
C LEU A 14 -9.61 12.55 -9.40
N THR A 15 -10.42 13.42 -8.78
CA THR A 15 -10.04 14.76 -8.36
C THR A 15 -10.38 14.94 -6.89
N ARG A 16 -9.47 15.52 -6.12
CA ARG A 16 -9.67 15.85 -4.71
C ARG A 16 -9.41 17.31 -4.42
N ARG A 17 -10.34 17.94 -3.74
CA ARG A 17 -10.32 19.35 -3.36
C ARG A 17 -10.49 19.51 -1.86
N PHE A 18 -9.74 20.44 -1.25
CA PHE A 18 -9.95 20.92 0.11
C PHE A 18 -10.13 22.46 0.04
N GLY A 19 -11.31 22.93 0.37
CA GLY A 19 -11.67 24.33 0.15
C GLY A 19 -11.50 24.71 -1.32
N GLU A 20 -10.69 25.73 -1.61
CA GLU A 20 -10.41 26.17 -2.98
C GLU A 20 -9.22 25.46 -3.63
N ARG A 21 -8.42 24.71 -2.87
CA ARG A 21 -7.21 24.06 -3.35
C ARG A 21 -7.50 22.66 -3.87
N ASN A 22 -7.23 22.39 -5.15
CA ASN A 22 -7.14 21.03 -5.67
C ASN A 22 -5.81 20.43 -5.22
N VAL A 23 -5.86 19.26 -4.57
CA VAL A 23 -4.67 18.50 -4.17
C VAL A 23 -4.14 17.72 -5.37
N PHE A 24 -5.03 16.99 -6.04
CA PHE A 24 -4.76 16.33 -7.31
C PHE A 24 -6.00 16.41 -8.20
N GLU A 25 -5.80 16.32 -9.51
CA GLU A 25 -6.90 16.37 -10.47
C GLU A 25 -6.73 15.38 -11.61
N LYS A 26 -7.86 14.84 -12.07
CA LYS A 26 -7.99 13.93 -13.22
C LYS A 26 -7.00 12.76 -13.17
N VAL A 27 -6.69 12.25 -11.97
CA VAL A 27 -5.83 11.10 -11.76
C VAL A 27 -6.52 9.86 -12.28
N SER A 28 -5.86 9.13 -13.19
CA SER A 28 -6.34 7.88 -13.77
C SER A 28 -5.20 6.87 -13.87
N PHE A 29 -5.44 5.66 -13.37
CA PHE A 29 -4.54 4.51 -13.50
C PHE A 29 -5.31 3.23 -13.20
N ALA A 30 -4.72 2.09 -13.52
CA ALA A 30 -5.30 0.78 -13.21
C ALA A 30 -4.22 -0.16 -12.67
N LEU A 31 -4.60 -1.14 -11.85
CA LEU A 31 -3.74 -2.22 -11.37
C LEU A 31 -4.29 -3.56 -11.84
N SER A 32 -3.43 -4.38 -12.41
CA SER A 32 -3.73 -5.78 -12.73
C SER A 32 -3.74 -6.65 -11.47
N ARG A 33 -4.45 -7.78 -11.50
CA ARG A 33 -4.42 -8.73 -10.38
C ARG A 33 -3.00 -9.23 -10.11
N GLY A 34 -2.62 -9.26 -8.86
CA GLY A 34 -1.31 -9.70 -8.40
C GLY A 34 -0.16 -8.75 -8.75
N GLU A 35 -0.42 -7.56 -9.27
CA GLU A 35 0.58 -6.54 -9.55
C GLU A 35 0.96 -5.77 -8.29
N ILE A 36 2.23 -5.34 -8.19
CA ILE A 36 2.69 -4.34 -7.21
C ILE A 36 2.97 -3.05 -7.97
N VAL A 37 2.24 -2.00 -7.63
CA VAL A 37 2.45 -0.66 -8.17
C VAL A 37 2.86 0.28 -7.05
N SER A 38 3.96 1.02 -7.23
CA SER A 38 4.33 2.09 -6.31
C SER A 38 3.87 3.44 -6.83
N LEU A 39 3.35 4.26 -5.92
CA LEU A 39 3.04 5.66 -6.14
C LEU A 39 4.11 6.50 -5.43
N VAL A 40 4.94 7.16 -6.21
CA VAL A 40 6.02 8.03 -5.72
C VAL A 40 5.72 9.50 -6.05
N GLY A 41 6.45 10.42 -5.43
CA GLY A 41 6.33 11.85 -5.69
C GLY A 41 6.76 12.69 -4.49
N PRO A 42 6.91 14.01 -4.66
CA PRO A 42 7.38 14.90 -3.61
C PRO A 42 6.44 14.91 -2.39
N SER A 43 6.98 15.34 -1.24
CA SER A 43 6.18 15.48 -0.03
C SER A 43 5.06 16.50 -0.26
N GLY A 44 3.86 16.19 0.26
CA GLY A 44 2.70 17.07 0.13
C GLY A 44 1.99 17.04 -1.24
N CYS A 45 2.41 16.24 -2.23
CA CYS A 45 1.74 16.15 -3.53
C CYS A 45 0.39 15.39 -3.49
N GLY A 46 0.01 14.80 -2.34
CA GLY A 46 -1.30 14.18 -2.19
C GLY A 46 -1.33 12.64 -2.25
N LYS A 47 -0.18 11.94 -2.15
CA LYS A 47 -0.10 10.46 -2.21
C LYS A 47 -1.01 9.78 -1.19
N SER A 48 -0.89 10.13 0.09
CA SER A 48 -1.73 9.54 1.15
C SER A 48 -3.20 9.93 1.00
N THR A 49 -3.49 11.12 0.48
CA THR A 49 -4.86 11.56 0.18
C THR A 49 -5.45 10.72 -0.96
N LEU A 50 -4.66 10.47 -2.01
CA LEU A 50 -5.07 9.60 -3.12
C LEU A 50 -5.30 8.16 -2.63
N LEU A 51 -4.39 7.64 -1.80
CA LEU A 51 -4.52 6.30 -1.23
C LEU A 51 -5.80 6.15 -0.39
N ARG A 52 -6.13 7.15 0.45
CA ARG A 52 -7.39 7.17 1.23
C ARG A 52 -8.62 7.23 0.35
N ALA A 53 -8.58 7.99 -0.75
CA ALA A 53 -9.67 8.02 -1.71
C ALA A 53 -9.85 6.66 -2.39
N VAL A 54 -8.74 5.98 -2.76
CA VAL A 54 -8.76 4.62 -3.31
C VAL A 54 -9.27 3.60 -2.30
N ALA A 55 -9.05 3.81 -0.99
CA ALA A 55 -9.57 2.96 0.09
C ALA A 55 -11.08 3.16 0.36
N GLY A 56 -11.72 4.16 -0.26
CA GLY A 56 -13.09 4.55 0.06
C GLY A 56 -13.23 5.28 1.41
N LEU A 57 -12.12 5.66 2.04
CA LEU A 57 -12.09 6.39 3.33
C LEU A 57 -12.32 7.89 3.16
N ASP A 58 -12.05 8.41 1.96
CA ASP A 58 -12.18 9.83 1.65
C ASP A 58 -12.91 9.99 0.31
N ARG A 59 -13.93 10.83 0.28
CA ARG A 59 -14.71 11.06 -0.95
C ARG A 59 -13.96 12.01 -1.87
N ALA A 60 -13.71 11.59 -3.10
CA ALA A 60 -13.22 12.46 -4.14
C ALA A 60 -14.30 13.50 -4.52
N ALA A 61 -13.87 14.65 -5.04
CA ALA A 61 -14.79 15.65 -5.58
C ALA A 61 -15.44 15.16 -6.89
N THR A 62 -14.67 14.48 -7.73
CA THR A 62 -15.14 13.88 -8.98
C THR A 62 -14.33 12.62 -9.30
N GLY A 63 -14.80 11.85 -10.28
CA GLY A 63 -14.15 10.61 -10.72
C GLY A 63 -14.73 9.39 -10.02
N ALA A 64 -14.11 8.24 -10.26
CA ALA A 64 -14.55 6.97 -9.69
C ALA A 64 -13.35 6.07 -9.36
N VAL A 65 -13.53 5.25 -8.31
CA VAL A 65 -12.68 4.10 -7.98
C VAL A 65 -13.51 2.85 -8.18
N LEU A 66 -13.00 1.88 -8.92
CA LEU A 66 -13.69 0.63 -9.19
C LEU A 66 -12.80 -0.56 -8.79
N ILE A 67 -13.42 -1.57 -8.20
CA ILE A 67 -12.82 -2.89 -7.95
C ILE A 67 -13.57 -3.91 -8.81
N ASP A 68 -12.88 -4.58 -9.74
CA ASP A 68 -13.50 -5.44 -10.76
C ASP A 68 -14.65 -4.77 -11.52
N GLY A 69 -14.48 -3.52 -11.91
CA GLY A 69 -15.51 -2.75 -12.60
C GLY A 69 -16.68 -2.28 -11.72
N VAL A 70 -16.71 -2.63 -10.43
CA VAL A 70 -17.76 -2.20 -9.47
C VAL A 70 -17.30 -0.97 -8.70
N PRO A 71 -18.09 0.12 -8.66
CA PRO A 71 -17.73 1.33 -7.92
C PRO A 71 -17.52 1.08 -6.41
N LEU A 72 -16.40 1.55 -5.88
CA LEU A 72 -16.09 1.53 -4.45
C LEU A 72 -16.60 2.85 -3.83
N LEU A 73 -17.76 2.80 -3.18
CA LEU A 73 -18.40 3.99 -2.59
C LEU A 73 -18.12 4.16 -1.09
N ALA A 74 -17.59 3.12 -0.43
CA ALA A 74 -17.25 3.07 0.98
C ALA A 74 -16.14 2.04 1.22
N PRO A 75 -15.50 2.03 2.42
CA PRO A 75 -14.54 0.98 2.78
C PRO A 75 -15.12 -0.42 2.58
N SER A 76 -14.30 -1.32 2.05
CA SER A 76 -14.70 -2.69 1.70
C SER A 76 -13.71 -3.69 2.30
N PRO A 77 -14.15 -4.87 2.78
CA PRO A 77 -13.25 -5.94 3.24
C PRO A 77 -12.32 -6.47 2.12
N ARG A 78 -12.66 -6.23 0.85
CA ARG A 78 -11.78 -6.54 -0.29
C ARG A 78 -10.52 -5.69 -0.35
N VAL A 79 -10.46 -4.59 0.45
CA VAL A 79 -9.35 -3.62 0.48
C VAL A 79 -8.76 -3.58 1.87
N GLY A 80 -7.55 -4.08 2.04
CA GLY A 80 -6.75 -3.91 3.25
C GLY A 80 -5.97 -2.60 3.19
N MET A 81 -5.81 -1.92 4.34
CA MET A 81 -5.01 -0.70 4.42
C MET A 81 -4.03 -0.75 5.58
N ILE A 82 -2.78 -0.41 5.29
CA ILE A 82 -1.70 -0.29 6.27
C ILE A 82 -1.19 1.15 6.22
N PHE A 83 -1.19 1.79 7.38
CA PHE A 83 -0.76 3.18 7.53
C PHE A 83 0.74 3.25 7.84
N GLN A 84 1.32 4.42 7.67
CA GLN A 84 2.70 4.73 8.02
C GLN A 84 3.01 4.38 9.49
N GLU A 85 2.13 4.79 10.39
CA GLU A 85 2.13 4.32 11.79
C GLU A 85 1.26 3.06 11.90
N PRO A 86 1.63 2.06 12.71
CA PRO A 86 0.85 0.82 12.87
C PRO A 86 -0.60 1.04 13.33
N ARG A 87 -0.87 2.14 14.05
CA ARG A 87 -2.20 2.51 14.58
C ARG A 87 -2.90 1.34 15.26
N LEU A 88 -2.15 0.62 16.08
CA LEU A 88 -2.71 -0.43 16.92
C LEU A 88 -3.54 0.21 18.04
N LEU A 89 -4.66 -0.42 18.38
CA LEU A 89 -5.51 -0.01 19.49
C LEU A 89 -4.81 -0.39 20.81
N PRO A 90 -4.37 0.58 21.63
CA PRO A 90 -3.44 0.31 22.75
C PRO A 90 -4.05 -0.50 23.88
N TRP A 91 -5.38 -0.60 23.94
CA TRP A 91 -6.13 -1.36 24.95
C TRP A 91 -6.52 -2.77 24.49
N LEU A 92 -6.23 -3.13 23.24
CA LEU A 92 -6.49 -4.46 22.69
C LEU A 92 -5.20 -5.27 22.63
N SER A 93 -5.35 -6.60 22.82
CA SER A 93 -4.27 -7.55 22.54
C SER A 93 -3.83 -7.51 21.08
N VAL A 94 -2.69 -8.12 20.77
CA VAL A 94 -2.25 -8.32 19.39
C VAL A 94 -3.28 -9.10 18.59
N ALA A 95 -3.85 -10.16 19.16
CA ALA A 95 -4.89 -10.97 18.51
C ALA A 95 -6.13 -10.14 18.19
N ASP A 96 -6.64 -9.38 19.15
CA ASP A 96 -7.81 -8.53 18.94
C ASP A 96 -7.53 -7.36 17.98
N ASN A 97 -6.30 -6.86 17.94
CA ASN A 97 -5.89 -5.87 16.93
C ASN A 97 -5.94 -6.46 15.53
N ILE A 98 -5.44 -7.69 15.33
CA ILE A 98 -5.45 -8.36 14.02
C ILE A 98 -6.87 -8.58 13.54
N ALA A 99 -7.73 -9.13 14.40
CA ALA A 99 -9.10 -9.49 14.05
C ALA A 99 -10.13 -8.36 14.27
N PHE A 100 -9.70 -7.13 14.57
CA PHE A 100 -10.57 -6.02 14.97
C PHE A 100 -11.77 -5.80 14.03
N ALA A 101 -11.56 -5.93 12.73
CA ALA A 101 -12.60 -5.71 11.72
C ALA A 101 -13.72 -6.77 11.75
N ALA A 102 -13.49 -7.94 12.37
CA ALA A 102 -14.47 -9.02 12.47
C ALA A 102 -15.34 -8.91 13.74
N GLY A 103 -15.10 -7.89 14.58
CA GLY A 103 -15.93 -7.59 15.75
C GLY A 103 -15.40 -8.15 17.08
N PRO A 104 -16.21 -8.07 18.15
CA PRO A 104 -15.80 -8.49 19.50
C PRO A 104 -15.48 -9.99 19.55
N ARG A 105 -14.39 -10.33 20.27
CA ARG A 105 -13.87 -11.71 20.45
C ARG A 105 -13.36 -12.38 19.17
N ALA A 106 -13.21 -11.66 18.09
CA ALA A 106 -12.63 -12.21 16.86
C ALA A 106 -11.14 -12.55 17.01
N GLY A 107 -10.48 -12.09 18.08
CA GLY A 107 -9.13 -12.52 18.44
C GLY A 107 -9.01 -14.05 18.63
N ASP A 108 -10.08 -14.76 18.95
CA ASP A 108 -10.08 -16.22 19.08
C ASP A 108 -10.15 -16.95 17.73
N ASP A 109 -10.28 -16.24 16.62
CA ASP A 109 -10.28 -16.83 15.27
C ASP A 109 -8.94 -17.53 14.99
N PRO A 110 -8.92 -18.80 14.55
CA PRO A 110 -7.69 -19.54 14.27
C PRO A 110 -6.84 -18.92 13.17
N ARG A 111 -7.41 -18.08 12.30
CA ARG A 111 -6.67 -17.31 11.29
C ARG A 111 -5.69 -16.32 11.92
N VAL A 112 -5.94 -15.87 13.15
CA VAL A 112 -5.01 -14.96 13.87
C VAL A 112 -3.68 -15.66 14.12
N ASP A 113 -3.69 -16.89 14.61
CA ASP A 113 -2.47 -17.65 14.90
C ASP A 113 -1.70 -17.98 13.61
N ALA A 114 -2.41 -18.31 12.54
CA ALA A 114 -1.81 -18.52 11.22
C ALA A 114 -1.10 -17.23 10.72
N LEU A 115 -1.77 -16.08 10.81
CA LEU A 115 -1.20 -14.79 10.43
C LEU A 115 0.00 -14.40 11.31
N LEU A 116 -0.09 -14.65 12.63
CA LEU A 116 1.04 -14.39 13.55
C LEU A 116 2.26 -15.24 13.19
N ALA A 117 2.05 -16.49 12.83
CA ALA A 117 3.13 -17.35 12.34
C ALA A 117 3.71 -16.84 11.02
N GLU A 118 2.87 -16.46 10.05
CA GLU A 118 3.30 -15.92 8.76
C GLU A 118 4.13 -14.62 8.91
N VAL A 119 3.76 -13.73 9.84
CA VAL A 119 4.53 -12.49 10.08
C VAL A 119 5.68 -12.69 11.07
N GLY A 120 5.95 -13.94 11.51
CA GLY A 120 7.05 -14.28 12.41
C GLY A 120 6.87 -13.72 13.82
N LEU A 121 5.64 -13.72 14.34
CA LEU A 121 5.24 -13.22 15.66
C LEU A 121 4.49 -14.28 16.49
N ALA A 122 4.77 -15.57 16.27
CA ALA A 122 4.25 -16.62 17.13
C ALA A 122 4.64 -16.35 18.59
N GLY A 123 3.70 -16.45 19.52
CA GLY A 123 3.93 -16.28 20.95
C GLY A 123 3.68 -14.87 21.51
N VAL A 124 3.27 -13.88 20.71
CA VAL A 124 2.91 -12.53 21.20
C VAL A 124 1.42 -12.23 21.11
N ARG A 125 0.60 -13.27 20.92
CA ARG A 125 -0.85 -13.19 20.73
C ARG A 125 -1.55 -12.27 21.76
N ASP A 126 -1.22 -12.46 23.04
CA ASP A 126 -1.87 -11.77 24.16
C ASP A 126 -1.14 -10.49 24.59
N ALA A 127 -0.03 -10.15 23.92
CA ALA A 127 0.72 -8.94 24.23
C ALA A 127 -0.09 -7.69 23.87
N LEU A 128 0.14 -6.62 24.64
CA LEU A 128 -0.39 -5.28 24.32
C LEU A 128 0.58 -4.51 23.40
N PRO A 129 0.11 -3.56 22.58
CA PRO A 129 0.96 -2.76 21.70
C PRO A 129 2.17 -2.12 22.36
N LYS A 130 2.07 -1.68 23.62
CA LYS A 130 3.17 -1.09 24.39
C LYS A 130 4.34 -2.04 24.67
N GLN A 131 4.15 -3.34 24.49
CA GLN A 131 5.15 -4.38 24.70
C GLN A 131 5.89 -4.75 23.41
N LEU A 132 5.49 -4.17 22.26
CA LEU A 132 6.04 -4.46 20.96
C LEU A 132 7.14 -3.46 20.57
N SER A 133 8.17 -3.94 19.87
CA SER A 133 9.07 -3.04 19.14
C SER A 133 8.34 -2.44 17.94
N GLY A 134 8.86 -1.34 17.37
CA GLY A 134 8.27 -0.72 16.18
C GLY A 134 8.12 -1.69 14.99
N GLY A 135 9.14 -2.52 14.75
CA GLY A 135 9.07 -3.55 13.71
C GLY A 135 8.04 -4.66 13.99
N MET A 136 7.85 -5.05 15.27
CA MET A 136 6.79 -5.99 15.66
C MET A 136 5.41 -5.36 15.46
N ALA A 137 5.21 -4.12 15.88
CA ALA A 137 3.96 -3.39 15.70
C ALA A 137 3.60 -3.26 14.21
N GLN A 138 4.59 -3.03 13.33
CA GLN A 138 4.37 -2.96 11.89
C GLN A 138 3.97 -4.32 11.30
N ARG A 139 4.54 -5.44 11.79
CA ARG A 139 4.12 -6.79 11.38
C ARG A 139 2.71 -7.12 11.85
N VAL A 140 2.32 -6.68 13.04
CA VAL A 140 0.92 -6.81 13.52
C VAL A 140 -0.02 -5.99 12.63
N ALA A 141 0.35 -4.77 12.23
CA ALA A 141 -0.45 -3.96 11.31
C ALA A 141 -0.57 -4.63 9.93
N LEU A 142 0.49 -5.30 9.45
CA LEU A 142 0.46 -6.10 8.22
C LEU A 142 -0.50 -7.28 8.35
N ALA A 143 -0.42 -8.05 9.44
CA ALA A 143 -1.33 -9.16 9.73
C ALA A 143 -2.79 -8.68 9.79
N ARG A 144 -3.06 -7.56 10.48
CA ARG A 144 -4.39 -6.93 10.53
C ARG A 144 -4.92 -6.57 9.15
N GLY A 145 -4.06 -5.99 8.31
CA GLY A 145 -4.42 -5.62 6.93
C GLY A 145 -4.77 -6.83 6.05
N LEU A 146 -4.20 -8.00 6.37
CA LEU A 146 -4.40 -9.26 5.63
C LEU A 146 -5.51 -10.15 6.23
N PHE A 147 -6.04 -9.85 7.40
CA PHE A 147 -6.97 -10.73 8.12
C PHE A 147 -8.24 -11.05 7.33
N ASN A 148 -8.78 -10.11 6.60
CA ASN A 148 -9.96 -10.31 5.75
C ASN A 148 -9.63 -10.83 4.34
N GLU A 149 -8.40 -11.31 4.11
CA GLU A 149 -7.94 -11.83 2.81
C GLU A 149 -8.23 -10.85 1.64
N PRO A 150 -7.78 -9.58 1.75
CA PRO A 150 -8.11 -8.58 0.76
C PRO A 150 -7.48 -8.90 -0.60
N GLU A 151 -8.21 -8.58 -1.67
CA GLU A 151 -7.70 -8.67 -3.04
C GLU A 151 -6.73 -7.53 -3.37
N LEU A 152 -6.95 -6.36 -2.72
CA LEU A 152 -6.11 -5.17 -2.84
C LEU A 152 -5.56 -4.76 -1.47
N LEU A 153 -4.24 -4.61 -1.37
CA LEU A 153 -3.56 -4.09 -0.18
C LEU A 153 -2.99 -2.70 -0.49
N LEU A 154 -3.40 -1.73 0.28
CA LEU A 154 -2.95 -0.34 0.21
C LEU A 154 -1.95 -0.07 1.32
N LEU A 155 -0.77 0.43 0.98
CA LEU A 155 0.33 0.67 1.91
C LEU A 155 0.74 2.14 1.86
N ASP A 156 0.61 2.86 2.97
CA ASP A 156 1.00 4.27 3.08
C ASP A 156 2.33 4.38 3.84
N GLU A 157 3.45 4.47 3.13
CA GLU A 157 4.81 4.55 3.66
C GLU A 157 5.13 3.51 4.76
N PRO A 158 4.85 2.21 4.55
CA PRO A 158 4.80 1.21 5.62
C PRO A 158 6.15 0.90 6.27
N PHE A 159 7.25 1.36 5.66
CA PHE A 159 8.60 1.04 6.12
C PHE A 159 9.41 2.27 6.56
N SER A 160 8.82 3.46 6.55
CA SER A 160 9.52 4.72 6.85
C SER A 160 9.96 4.86 8.30
N ALA A 161 9.24 4.24 9.24
CA ALA A 161 9.46 4.38 10.70
C ALA A 161 10.36 3.28 11.30
N VAL A 162 11.01 2.44 10.48
CA VAL A 162 11.85 1.32 10.94
C VAL A 162 13.28 1.43 10.44
N ASP A 163 14.23 0.84 11.18
CA ASP A 163 15.63 0.77 10.78
C ASP A 163 15.85 -0.04 9.48
N ALA A 164 17.02 0.10 8.86
CA ALA A 164 17.31 -0.49 7.56
C ALA A 164 17.22 -2.04 7.54
N ILE A 165 17.63 -2.72 8.63
CA ILE A 165 17.60 -4.19 8.69
C ILE A 165 16.16 -4.67 8.82
N THR A 166 15.38 -4.03 9.70
CA THR A 166 13.95 -4.32 9.88
C THR A 166 13.17 -4.02 8.61
N ARG A 167 13.48 -2.91 7.93
CA ARG A 167 12.89 -2.54 6.63
C ARG A 167 13.09 -3.64 5.60
N ALA A 168 14.34 -4.11 5.40
CA ALA A 168 14.62 -5.17 4.43
C ALA A 168 13.84 -6.46 4.74
N ARG A 169 13.73 -6.84 6.02
CA ARG A 169 12.93 -8.00 6.45
C ARG A 169 11.44 -7.83 6.16
N LEU A 170 10.88 -6.64 6.44
CA LEU A 170 9.48 -6.34 6.17
C LEU A 170 9.16 -6.33 4.66
N GLN A 171 10.07 -5.83 3.83
CA GLN A 171 9.93 -5.86 2.38
C GLN A 171 9.92 -7.29 1.84
N GLN A 172 10.83 -8.15 2.32
CA GLN A 172 10.85 -9.57 1.97
C GLN A 172 9.57 -10.28 2.42
N LEU A 173 9.10 -9.99 3.63
CA LEU A 173 7.85 -10.53 4.16
C LEU A 173 6.66 -10.11 3.29
N LEU A 174 6.56 -8.84 2.90
CA LEU A 174 5.50 -8.35 2.00
C LEU A 174 5.51 -9.11 0.67
N LEU A 175 6.69 -9.30 0.05
CA LEU A 175 6.81 -10.05 -1.20
C LEU A 175 6.39 -11.52 -1.04
N ALA A 176 6.78 -12.17 0.05
CA ALA A 176 6.39 -13.55 0.34
C ALA A 176 4.87 -13.69 0.53
N LEU A 177 4.26 -12.82 1.34
CA LEU A 177 2.82 -12.81 1.59
C LEU A 177 2.02 -12.51 0.31
N LYS A 178 2.47 -11.53 -0.47
CA LYS A 178 1.88 -11.20 -1.78
C LYS A 178 1.92 -12.39 -2.73
N HIS A 179 3.07 -13.07 -2.80
CA HIS A 179 3.22 -14.24 -3.68
C HIS A 179 2.30 -15.39 -3.25
N ALA A 180 2.28 -15.70 -1.95
CA ALA A 180 1.46 -16.79 -1.40
C ALA A 180 -0.05 -16.57 -1.58
N ARG A 181 -0.51 -15.31 -1.52
CA ARG A 181 -1.94 -14.95 -1.52
C ARG A 181 -2.44 -14.39 -2.86
N GLY A 182 -1.55 -14.08 -3.81
CA GLY A 182 -1.90 -13.43 -5.07
C GLY A 182 -2.44 -12.00 -4.90
N THR A 183 -2.19 -11.36 -3.76
CA THR A 183 -2.72 -10.03 -3.42
C THR A 183 -2.13 -8.97 -4.34
N THR A 184 -2.97 -8.06 -4.83
CA THR A 184 -2.56 -6.86 -5.56
C THR A 184 -2.14 -5.77 -4.58
N VAL A 185 -1.08 -5.01 -4.87
CA VAL A 185 -0.53 -4.03 -3.93
C VAL A 185 -0.39 -2.66 -4.58
N LEU A 186 -0.91 -1.62 -3.91
CA LEU A 186 -0.59 -0.23 -4.19
C LEU A 186 0.23 0.31 -3.01
N LEU A 187 1.50 0.60 -3.25
CA LEU A 187 2.46 1.09 -2.27
C LEU A 187 2.72 2.58 -2.47
N VAL A 188 2.47 3.38 -1.46
CA VAL A 188 2.94 4.77 -1.41
C VAL A 188 4.27 4.81 -0.70
N THR A 189 5.27 5.40 -1.34
CA THR A 189 6.58 5.63 -0.74
C THR A 189 7.24 6.89 -1.32
N HIS A 190 8.14 7.50 -0.56
CA HIS A 190 9.04 8.55 -1.04
C HIS A 190 10.45 8.00 -1.36
N ASP A 191 10.70 6.73 -1.02
CA ASP A 191 11.97 6.04 -1.27
C ASP A 191 11.93 5.35 -2.65
N LEU A 192 12.73 5.88 -3.60
CA LEU A 192 12.79 5.34 -4.96
C LEU A 192 13.41 3.94 -5.01
N ASP A 193 14.36 3.64 -4.11
CA ASP A 193 14.96 2.31 -4.05
C ASP A 193 13.95 1.25 -3.63
N GLU A 194 13.11 1.61 -2.67
CA GLU A 194 11.99 0.79 -2.26
C GLU A 194 11.02 0.55 -3.41
N ALA A 195 10.57 1.61 -4.08
CA ALA A 195 9.67 1.52 -5.23
C ALA A 195 10.25 0.64 -6.34
N LEU A 196 11.53 0.86 -6.72
CA LEU A 196 12.20 0.11 -7.76
C LEU A 196 12.47 -1.34 -7.38
N SER A 197 12.73 -1.63 -6.10
CA SER A 197 12.99 -3.00 -5.63
C SER A 197 11.73 -3.85 -5.57
N LEU A 198 10.58 -3.26 -5.18
CA LEU A 198 9.36 -3.99 -4.86
C LEU A 198 8.36 -4.05 -6.00
N SER A 199 8.31 -3.04 -6.89
CA SER A 199 7.16 -2.86 -7.78
C SER A 199 7.36 -3.46 -9.18
N ASP A 200 6.26 -3.79 -9.82
CA ASP A 200 6.21 -4.14 -11.24
C ASP A 200 6.15 -2.88 -12.10
N ARG A 201 5.64 -1.77 -11.49
CA ARG A 201 5.46 -0.48 -12.14
C ARG A 201 5.49 0.64 -11.10
N VAL A 202 6.03 1.80 -11.48
CA VAL A 202 6.06 3.02 -10.66
C VAL A 202 5.23 4.10 -11.32
N LEU A 203 4.33 4.73 -10.56
CA LEU A 203 3.56 5.90 -10.93
C LEU A 203 4.15 7.12 -10.21
N LEU A 204 4.46 8.17 -10.96
CA LEU A 204 4.89 9.43 -10.39
C LEU A 204 3.71 10.38 -10.27
N LEU A 205 3.36 10.76 -9.06
CA LEU A 205 2.39 11.80 -8.76
C LEU A 205 3.14 13.12 -8.51
N SER A 206 2.97 14.10 -9.39
CA SER A 206 3.66 15.36 -9.31
C SER A 206 2.78 16.52 -9.78
N PRO A 207 2.92 17.72 -9.19
CA PRO A 207 2.32 18.94 -9.75
C PRO A 207 3.11 19.37 -10.99
N ALA A 208 2.42 19.88 -12.02
CA ALA A 208 3.06 20.38 -13.22
C ALA A 208 3.85 21.68 -12.98
N ALA A 209 3.46 22.47 -11.98
CA ALA A 209 4.14 23.69 -11.53
C ALA A 209 3.88 23.88 -10.03
N VAL A 210 4.69 24.68 -9.36
CA VAL A 210 4.50 25.03 -7.95
C VAL A 210 3.09 25.59 -7.72
N GLY A 211 2.35 24.98 -6.81
CA GLY A 211 0.97 25.40 -6.49
C GLY A 211 -0.12 24.80 -7.39
N SER A 212 0.23 24.11 -8.48
CA SER A 212 -0.75 23.40 -9.30
C SER A 212 -1.15 22.04 -8.67
N PRO A 213 -2.34 21.51 -8.98
CA PRO A 213 -2.74 20.19 -8.53
C PRO A 213 -1.85 19.09 -9.13
N SER A 214 -1.62 18.04 -8.36
CA SER A 214 -0.83 16.90 -8.82
C SER A 214 -1.62 16.03 -9.81
N ARG A 215 -0.90 15.39 -10.73
CA ARG A 215 -1.39 14.41 -11.71
C ARG A 215 -0.41 13.25 -11.79
N ILE A 216 -0.81 12.16 -12.42
CA ILE A 216 0.16 11.14 -12.83
C ILE A 216 1.00 11.77 -13.96
N ALA A 217 2.22 12.15 -13.60
CA ALA A 217 3.17 12.77 -14.52
C ALA A 217 3.88 11.74 -15.39
N ARG A 218 4.13 10.54 -14.83
CA ARG A 218 4.81 9.45 -15.52
C ARG A 218 4.39 8.10 -14.97
N GLU A 219 4.46 7.10 -15.82
CA GLU A 219 4.30 5.70 -15.51
C GLU A 219 5.52 4.95 -16.04
N LEU A 220 6.21 4.19 -15.16
CA LEU A 220 7.44 3.49 -15.48
C LEU A 220 7.28 2.00 -15.18
N PRO A 221 7.19 1.13 -16.20
CA PRO A 221 7.20 -0.32 -16.00
C PRO A 221 8.62 -0.80 -15.64
N ILE A 222 8.71 -1.80 -14.76
CA ILE A 222 9.98 -2.40 -14.34
C ILE A 222 10.00 -3.86 -14.79
N ALA A 223 10.64 -4.13 -15.93
CA ALA A 223 10.71 -5.46 -16.53
C ALA A 223 11.73 -6.42 -15.84
N LEU A 224 12.43 -5.93 -14.82
CA LEU A 224 13.45 -6.72 -14.10
C LEU A 224 12.80 -7.71 -13.15
N GLN A 225 13.28 -8.93 -13.12
CA GLN A 225 12.81 -9.97 -12.18
C GLN A 225 13.25 -9.68 -10.74
N ARG A 226 12.47 -10.13 -9.78
CA ARG A 226 12.80 -10.10 -8.34
C ARG A 226 13.43 -11.43 -7.89
N PRO A 227 14.35 -11.43 -6.91
CA PRO A 227 14.84 -10.29 -6.12
C PRO A 227 15.76 -9.38 -6.92
N ARG A 228 15.62 -8.07 -6.77
CA ARG A 228 16.44 -7.06 -7.45
C ARG A 228 17.55 -6.58 -6.52
N ASN A 229 18.75 -6.41 -7.08
CA ASN A 229 19.85 -5.81 -6.36
C ASN A 229 19.79 -4.28 -6.51
N PRO A 230 19.68 -3.49 -5.42
CA PRO A 230 19.65 -2.03 -5.48
C PRO A 230 20.89 -1.40 -6.18
N ARG A 231 22.00 -2.17 -6.30
CA ARG A 231 23.23 -1.73 -6.99
C ARG A 231 23.25 -2.08 -8.48
N ASP A 232 22.18 -2.66 -9.02
CA ASP A 232 22.10 -3.00 -10.44
C ASP A 232 22.10 -1.71 -11.28
N ALA A 233 22.94 -1.67 -12.32
CA ALA A 233 23.05 -0.53 -13.22
C ALA A 233 21.70 -0.21 -13.91
N SER A 234 20.90 -1.24 -14.21
CA SER A 234 19.58 -1.08 -14.79
C SER A 234 18.61 -0.38 -13.85
N LEU A 235 18.66 -0.66 -12.52
CA LEU A 235 17.86 0.05 -11.52
C LEU A 235 18.32 1.49 -11.33
N ASN A 236 19.63 1.73 -11.40
CA ASN A 236 20.18 3.10 -11.33
C ASN A 236 19.69 3.95 -12.51
N ALA A 237 19.72 3.41 -13.73
CA ALA A 237 19.18 4.11 -14.90
C ALA A 237 17.68 4.46 -14.74
N LEU A 238 16.86 3.52 -14.20
CA LEU A 238 15.45 3.79 -13.92
C LEU A 238 15.27 4.85 -12.82
N ARG A 239 16.16 4.87 -11.82
CA ARG A 239 16.16 5.91 -10.77
C ARG A 239 16.42 7.29 -11.35
N GLU A 240 17.43 7.43 -12.22
CA GLU A 240 17.73 8.72 -12.89
C GLU A 240 16.52 9.21 -13.68
N VAL A 241 15.86 8.36 -14.44
CA VAL A 241 14.62 8.69 -15.16
C VAL A 241 13.53 9.22 -14.23
N LEU A 242 13.46 8.78 -12.97
CA LEU A 242 12.50 9.27 -11.97
C LEU A 242 12.98 10.56 -11.28
N LEU A 243 14.29 10.85 -11.27
CA LEU A 243 14.88 12.04 -10.63
C LEU A 243 15.01 13.26 -11.57
N GLU A 244 15.05 13.04 -12.88
CA GLU A 244 15.17 14.10 -13.91
C GLU A 244 13.91 14.99 -14.05
N MET A 245 13.13 15.16 -12.95
CA MET A 245 11.85 15.87 -13.00
C MET A 245 11.71 16.93 -11.92
#